data_2b1843d56e336d1e6d740111777cd6bc
#
_entry.id   2b1843d56e336d1e6d740111777cd6bc
#
_cell.length_a   1.000
_cell.length_b   1.000
_cell.length_c   1.000
_cell.angle_alpha   90.00
_cell.angle_beta   90.00
_cell.angle_gamma   90.00
#
_symmetry.space_group_name_H-M   'P 1'
#
loop_
_entity.id
_entity.type
_entity.pdbx_description
1 polymer ?
#
loop_
_entity_poly.entity_id
_entity_poly.type
_entity_poly.pdbx_seq_one_letter_code
_entity_poly.pdbx_strand_id
1 'polypeptide(L)'
;ISADVISAIINGTQELVDELKKFDVKIHMTGGETADVGDLVRTIIVDSTVLARIKKEEVIDNSKISGGNVIVGLASFGKSSYETNYNSGMGSNGLTSARHDIFSKVLAEKYPESYDNDIADELVYSGTKKLTEKLTEMHIDAGKFVLSPTRTYAPVIKKIIRSIGNKNINGIIHCSGGAQTKILHFINDNLHVI
;
A
#
# COMPACT_ATOMS: atom_id res chain seq x y z
N ILE A 1 20.52 1.41 -13.07
CA ILE A 1 20.05 2.15 -11.86
C ILE A 1 21.28 2.71 -11.16
N SER A 2 21.25 4.01 -10.76
CA SER A 2 22.39 4.61 -10.05
C SER A 2 22.49 4.07 -8.61
N ALA A 3 23.72 4.07 -8.08
CA ALA A 3 23.99 3.67 -6.70
C ALA A 3 23.18 4.47 -5.68
N ASP A 4 22.93 5.76 -5.96
CA ASP A 4 22.14 6.63 -5.08
C ASP A 4 20.69 6.18 -4.97
N VAL A 5 20.08 5.72 -6.07
CA VAL A 5 18.71 5.21 -6.08
C VAL A 5 18.62 3.92 -5.27
N ILE A 6 19.56 2.99 -5.45
CA ILE A 6 19.62 1.74 -4.69
C ILE A 6 19.81 2.05 -3.20
N SER A 7 20.71 2.95 -2.87
CA SER A 7 20.95 3.41 -1.50
C SER A 7 19.70 4.01 -0.87
N ALA A 8 18.96 4.85 -1.61
CA ALA A 8 17.72 5.45 -1.14
C ALA A 8 16.63 4.40 -0.84
N ILE A 9 16.51 3.35 -1.68
CA ILE A 9 15.57 2.25 -1.46
C ILE A 9 15.91 1.47 -0.19
N ILE A 10 17.19 1.10 -0.02
CA ILE A 10 17.67 0.36 1.16
C ILE A 10 17.47 1.19 2.43
N ASN A 11 17.89 2.45 2.42
CA ASN A 11 17.79 3.34 3.57
C ASN A 11 16.33 3.61 3.94
N GLY A 12 15.46 3.89 2.96
CA GLY A 12 14.03 4.09 3.22
C GLY A 12 13.36 2.85 3.80
N THR A 13 13.76 1.65 3.38
CA THR A 13 13.28 0.40 3.97
C THR A 13 13.75 0.25 5.41
N GLN A 14 15.03 0.56 5.68
CA GLN A 14 15.59 0.52 7.04
C GLN A 14 14.91 1.53 7.97
N GLU A 15 14.66 2.76 7.50
CA GLU A 15 13.92 3.78 8.25
C GLU A 15 12.53 3.30 8.66
N LEU A 16 11.80 2.65 7.74
CA LEU A 16 10.49 2.07 8.06
C LEU A 16 10.61 0.96 9.12
N VAL A 17 11.58 0.07 8.98
CA VAL A 17 11.82 -1.02 9.94
C VAL A 17 12.13 -0.45 11.34
N ASP A 18 12.95 0.60 11.42
CA ASP A 18 13.31 1.24 12.69
C ASP A 18 12.12 1.99 13.30
N GLU A 19 11.27 2.60 12.49
CA GLU A 19 10.03 3.21 12.95
C GLU A 19 9.07 2.16 13.53
N LEU A 20 8.85 1.05 12.83
CA LEU A 20 7.99 -0.04 13.28
C LEU A 20 8.46 -0.68 14.58
N LYS A 21 9.78 -0.70 14.81
CA LYS A 21 10.38 -1.20 16.05
C LYS A 21 9.93 -0.42 17.28
N LYS A 22 9.65 0.88 17.16
CA LYS A 22 9.12 1.71 18.26
C LYS A 22 7.74 1.23 18.72
N PHE A 23 7.01 0.54 17.86
CA PHE A 23 5.71 -0.08 18.13
C PHE A 23 5.82 -1.58 18.42
N ASP A 24 7.04 -2.03 18.74
CA ASP A 24 7.36 -3.43 19.02
C ASP A 24 7.08 -4.39 17.83
N VAL A 25 7.02 -3.89 16.61
CA VAL A 25 7.01 -4.69 15.38
C VAL A 25 8.47 -4.87 14.96
N LYS A 26 9.00 -6.08 15.22
CA LYS A 26 10.42 -6.40 14.96
C LYS A 26 10.55 -7.07 13.60
N ILE A 27 11.29 -6.45 12.72
CA ILE A 27 11.61 -6.96 11.38
C ILE A 27 13.13 -6.97 11.25
N HIS A 28 13.66 -8.01 10.66
CA HIS A 28 15.09 -8.13 10.34
C HIS A 28 15.22 -8.16 8.82
N MET A 29 15.99 -7.24 8.28
CA MET A 29 16.34 -7.26 6.87
C MET A 29 17.39 -8.36 6.64
N THR A 30 17.07 -9.29 5.74
CA THR A 30 17.94 -10.44 5.44
C THR A 30 18.81 -10.23 4.21
N GLY A 31 18.63 -9.12 3.50
CA GLY A 31 19.34 -8.79 2.29
C GLY A 31 18.41 -8.57 1.11
N GLY A 32 18.98 -8.47 -0.06
CA GLY A 32 18.30 -8.27 -1.33
C GLY A 32 19.32 -8.34 -2.46
N GLU A 33 18.81 -8.28 -3.67
CA GLU A 33 19.62 -8.21 -4.89
C GLU A 33 19.02 -7.24 -5.89
N THR A 34 19.81 -6.87 -6.88
CA THR A 34 19.36 -6.10 -8.04
C THR A 34 19.66 -6.88 -9.31
N ALA A 35 18.69 -6.91 -10.21
CA ALA A 35 18.86 -7.48 -11.56
C ALA A 35 18.59 -6.40 -12.61
N ASP A 36 19.38 -6.42 -13.68
CA ASP A 36 19.09 -5.64 -14.87
C ASP A 36 18.23 -6.49 -15.81
N VAL A 37 16.99 -6.07 -15.97
CA VAL A 37 15.99 -6.71 -16.86
C VAL A 37 15.35 -5.65 -17.77
N GLY A 38 16.17 -4.72 -18.25
CA GLY A 38 15.76 -3.56 -19.05
C GLY A 38 14.91 -3.90 -20.28
N ASP A 39 15.06 -5.09 -20.85
CA ASP A 39 14.25 -5.56 -21.98
C ASP A 39 12.79 -5.88 -21.58
N LEU A 40 12.55 -6.13 -20.29
CA LEU A 40 11.22 -6.50 -19.75
C LEU A 40 10.60 -5.38 -18.92
N VAL A 41 11.43 -4.59 -18.25
CA VAL A 41 11.01 -3.56 -17.29
C VAL A 41 11.57 -2.22 -17.71
N ARG A 42 10.71 -1.30 -18.11
CA ARG A 42 11.10 0.05 -18.57
C ARG A 42 11.57 0.97 -17.45
N THR A 43 11.10 0.73 -16.24
CA THR A 43 11.36 1.54 -15.06
C THR A 43 11.89 0.69 -13.91
N ILE A 44 11.77 1.16 -12.69
CA ILE A 44 12.22 0.43 -11.50
C ILE A 44 11.03 -0.30 -10.89
N ILE A 45 11.18 -1.59 -10.66
CA ILE A 45 10.28 -2.38 -9.83
C ILE A 45 11.03 -2.76 -8.56
N VAL A 46 10.42 -2.51 -7.40
CA VAL A 46 10.93 -2.95 -6.10
C VAL A 46 9.91 -3.90 -5.51
N ASP A 47 10.33 -5.13 -5.30
CA ASP A 47 9.51 -6.15 -4.65
C ASP A 47 10.08 -6.50 -3.27
N SER A 48 9.21 -6.88 -2.35
CA SER A 48 9.59 -7.21 -0.98
C SER A 48 8.86 -8.44 -0.50
N THR A 49 9.61 -9.43 -0.03
CA THR A 49 9.07 -10.63 0.59
C THR A 49 9.26 -10.59 2.10
N VAL A 50 8.18 -10.74 2.85
CA VAL A 50 8.22 -10.79 4.32
C VAL A 50 7.81 -12.18 4.79
N LEU A 51 8.66 -12.79 5.60
CA LEU A 51 8.41 -14.08 6.23
C LEU A 51 8.20 -13.90 7.73
N ALA A 52 7.22 -14.60 8.27
CA ALA A 52 6.97 -14.62 9.71
C ALA A 52 6.65 -16.03 10.18
N ARG A 53 6.95 -16.30 11.46
CA ARG A 53 6.56 -17.52 12.15
C ARG A 53 5.57 -17.21 13.25
N ILE A 54 4.46 -17.93 13.25
CA ILE A 54 3.42 -17.81 14.26
C ILE A 54 3.08 -19.20 14.82
N LYS A 55 2.66 -19.28 16.07
CA LYS A 55 2.14 -20.53 16.62
C LYS A 55 0.79 -20.85 16.00
N LYS A 56 0.55 -22.13 15.72
CA LYS A 56 -0.67 -22.57 15.05
C LYS A 56 -1.95 -22.15 15.78
N GLU A 57 -1.93 -22.20 17.11
CA GLU A 57 -3.04 -21.79 17.97
C GLU A 57 -3.29 -20.27 18.00
N GLU A 58 -2.36 -19.48 17.51
CA GLU A 58 -2.44 -18.01 17.44
C GLU A 58 -2.91 -17.51 16.06
N VAL A 59 -3.05 -18.40 15.08
CA VAL A 59 -3.50 -18.05 13.73
C VAL A 59 -4.93 -17.55 13.77
N ILE A 60 -5.16 -16.37 13.17
CA ILE A 60 -6.50 -15.86 12.91
C ILE A 60 -6.95 -16.44 11.57
N ASP A 61 -8.03 -17.19 11.60
CA ASP A 61 -8.53 -17.93 10.47
C ASP A 61 -9.92 -17.44 10.06
N ASN A 62 -10.05 -16.95 8.82
CA ASN A 62 -11.28 -16.41 8.27
C ASN A 62 -12.44 -17.42 8.21
N SER A 63 -12.16 -18.71 8.31
CA SER A 63 -13.20 -19.75 8.41
C SER A 63 -14.12 -19.59 9.63
N LYS A 64 -13.69 -18.80 10.61
CA LYS A 64 -14.47 -18.48 11.82
C LYS A 64 -15.46 -17.32 11.64
N ILE A 65 -15.44 -16.66 10.49
CA ILE A 65 -16.38 -15.57 10.20
C ILE A 65 -17.78 -16.15 10.07
N SER A 66 -18.73 -15.59 10.80
CA SER A 66 -20.11 -16.09 10.88
C SER A 66 -21.12 -14.94 10.98
N GLY A 67 -22.39 -15.27 10.77
CA GLY A 67 -23.48 -14.31 10.96
C GLY A 67 -23.47 -13.68 12.34
N GLY A 68 -23.75 -12.40 12.42
CA GLY A 68 -23.70 -11.61 13.67
C GLY A 68 -22.32 -11.05 14.02
N ASN A 69 -21.27 -11.34 13.25
CA ASN A 69 -19.98 -10.70 13.42
C ASN A 69 -20.05 -9.23 13.00
N VAL A 70 -19.31 -8.38 13.70
CA VAL A 70 -19.17 -6.95 13.37
C VAL A 70 -17.93 -6.75 12.48
N ILE A 71 -18.10 -5.95 11.42
CA ILE A 71 -17.00 -5.55 10.56
C ILE A 71 -16.42 -4.22 11.04
N VAL A 72 -15.13 -4.19 11.28
CA VAL A 72 -14.39 -2.97 11.63
C VAL A 72 -13.46 -2.60 10.48
N GLY A 73 -13.74 -1.48 9.82
CA GLY A 73 -12.89 -0.94 8.75
C GLY A 73 -11.73 -0.11 9.33
N LEU A 74 -10.51 -0.42 8.89
CA LEU A 74 -9.33 0.40 9.16
C LEU A 74 -9.06 1.28 7.95
N ALA A 75 -9.22 2.60 8.09
CA ALA A 75 -9.02 3.54 6.99
C ALA A 75 -7.58 3.53 6.48
N SER A 76 -7.41 3.60 5.15
CA SER A 76 -6.09 3.76 4.51
C SER A 76 -5.64 5.21 4.39
N PHE A 77 -6.57 6.17 4.42
CA PHE A 77 -6.30 7.61 4.30
C PHE A 77 -6.18 8.31 5.66
N GLY A 78 -5.68 9.54 5.63
CA GLY A 78 -5.48 10.33 6.84
C GLY A 78 -4.07 10.23 7.40
N LYS A 79 -3.88 10.52 8.68
CA LYS A 79 -2.57 10.45 9.35
C LYS A 79 -2.70 9.66 10.65
N SER A 80 -2.02 8.55 10.74
CA SER A 80 -1.91 7.79 11.99
C SER A 80 -0.80 8.34 12.88
N SER A 81 -0.77 7.92 14.15
CA SER A 81 0.21 8.39 15.13
C SER A 81 1.67 8.03 14.80
N TYR A 82 1.89 7.06 13.92
CA TYR A 82 3.22 6.62 13.48
C TYR A 82 3.58 7.09 12.05
N GLU A 83 2.73 7.92 11.44
CA GLU A 83 3.01 8.53 10.15
C GLU A 83 3.47 9.97 10.30
N THR A 84 4.44 10.38 9.50
CA THR A 84 4.96 11.76 9.50
C THR A 84 4.12 12.69 8.63
N ASN A 85 3.56 12.17 7.53
CA ASN A 85 2.79 12.91 6.54
C ASN A 85 1.36 12.37 6.41
N TYR A 86 0.49 13.15 5.76
CA TYR A 86 -0.84 12.71 5.37
C TYR A 86 -0.71 11.59 4.33
N ASN A 87 -1.50 10.52 4.49
CA ASN A 87 -1.61 9.41 3.55
C ASN A 87 -2.90 9.56 2.73
N SER A 88 -2.80 9.53 1.41
CA SER A 88 -3.97 9.64 0.52
C SER A 88 -4.85 8.39 0.51
N GLY A 89 -4.31 7.25 0.96
CA GLY A 89 -4.97 5.96 0.83
C GLY A 89 -4.94 5.36 -0.57
N MET A 90 -4.15 5.94 -1.48
CA MET A 90 -4.11 5.54 -2.89
C MET A 90 -3.76 4.05 -3.07
N GLY A 91 -2.76 3.57 -2.36
CA GLY A 91 -2.30 2.20 -2.49
C GLY A 91 -1.68 1.89 -3.86
N SER A 92 -1.17 0.67 -4.03
CA SER A 92 -0.48 0.27 -5.26
C SER A 92 -1.42 -0.18 -6.39
N ASN A 93 -2.54 -0.85 -6.06
CA ASN A 93 -3.43 -1.41 -7.08
C ASN A 93 -4.12 -0.36 -7.98
N GLY A 94 -4.43 0.82 -7.46
CA GLY A 94 -5.03 1.92 -8.21
C GLY A 94 -4.03 2.92 -8.80
N LEU A 95 -2.74 2.74 -8.57
CA LEU A 95 -1.73 3.76 -8.83
C LEU A 95 -1.61 4.11 -10.32
N THR A 96 -1.67 3.13 -11.22
CA THR A 96 -1.57 3.40 -12.66
C THR A 96 -2.72 4.27 -13.14
N SER A 97 -3.96 3.90 -12.84
CA SER A 97 -5.15 4.70 -13.18
C SER A 97 -5.07 6.08 -12.56
N ALA A 98 -4.81 6.17 -11.26
CA ALA A 98 -4.71 7.44 -10.55
C ALA A 98 -3.67 8.40 -11.15
N ARG A 99 -2.52 7.91 -11.60
CA ARG A 99 -1.52 8.74 -12.28
C ARG A 99 -2.06 9.35 -13.56
N HIS A 100 -2.73 8.55 -14.38
CA HIS A 100 -3.30 9.00 -15.64
C HIS A 100 -4.48 9.95 -15.44
N ASP A 101 -5.32 9.71 -14.45
CA ASP A 101 -6.50 10.54 -14.17
C ASP A 101 -6.14 11.87 -13.50
N ILE A 102 -5.05 11.94 -12.76
CA ILE A 102 -4.67 13.12 -11.97
C ILE A 102 -3.72 14.04 -12.74
N PHE A 103 -2.69 13.49 -13.37
CA PHE A 103 -1.65 14.29 -13.99
C PHE A 103 -1.94 14.69 -15.43
N SER A 104 -1.35 15.84 -15.82
CA SER A 104 -1.55 16.42 -17.14
C SER A 104 -0.60 15.82 -18.20
N LYS A 105 -0.96 15.97 -19.47
CA LYS A 105 -0.18 15.58 -20.67
C LYS A 105 1.29 16.00 -20.65
N VAL A 106 1.64 17.08 -19.96
CA VAL A 106 3.03 17.53 -19.78
C VAL A 106 3.92 16.41 -19.24
N LEU A 107 3.34 15.48 -18.47
CA LEU A 107 4.09 14.36 -17.93
C LEU A 107 4.46 13.34 -19.02
N ALA A 108 3.55 13.07 -19.97
CA ALA A 108 3.81 12.20 -21.11
C ALA A 108 4.91 12.75 -22.01
N GLU A 109 4.85 14.05 -22.29
CA GLU A 109 5.86 14.73 -23.11
C GLU A 109 7.26 14.68 -22.49
N LYS A 110 7.33 14.85 -21.17
CA LYS A 110 8.60 14.92 -20.45
C LYS A 110 9.19 13.55 -20.12
N TYR A 111 8.33 12.56 -19.91
CA TYR A 111 8.72 11.20 -19.46
C TYR A 111 7.94 10.13 -20.26
N PRO A 112 8.26 9.97 -21.56
CA PRO A 112 7.56 9.01 -22.41
C PRO A 112 7.73 7.56 -21.96
N GLU A 113 8.77 7.26 -21.18
CA GLU A 113 9.00 5.94 -20.59
C GLU A 113 8.06 5.61 -19.42
N SER A 114 7.31 6.58 -18.92
CA SER A 114 6.49 6.43 -17.70
C SER A 114 5.12 5.81 -17.94
N TYR A 115 4.75 5.51 -19.17
CA TYR A 115 3.47 4.89 -19.52
C TYR A 115 3.65 3.87 -20.66
N ASP A 116 2.64 3.04 -20.87
CA ASP A 116 2.59 2.08 -21.94
C ASP A 116 2.10 2.75 -23.23
N ASN A 117 2.83 2.62 -24.35
CA ASN A 117 2.49 3.22 -25.63
C ASN A 117 1.24 2.61 -26.27
N ASP A 118 0.76 1.46 -25.76
CA ASP A 118 -0.48 0.83 -26.23
C ASP A 118 -1.73 1.43 -25.58
N ILE A 119 -1.55 2.31 -24.59
CA ILE A 119 -2.67 3.05 -23.99
C ILE A 119 -3.14 4.12 -24.99
N ALA A 120 -4.46 4.20 -25.20
CA ALA A 120 -5.05 5.22 -26.05
C ALA A 120 -4.67 6.64 -25.58
N ASP A 121 -4.27 7.49 -26.52
CA ASP A 121 -3.72 8.82 -26.22
C ASP A 121 -4.62 9.69 -25.32
N GLU A 122 -5.94 9.58 -25.47
CA GLU A 122 -6.91 10.32 -24.66
C GLU A 122 -6.91 9.90 -23.19
N LEU A 123 -6.41 8.69 -22.88
CA LEU A 123 -6.32 8.16 -21.52
C LEU A 123 -4.97 8.44 -20.85
N VAL A 124 -3.94 8.75 -21.64
CA VAL A 124 -2.60 9.01 -21.12
C VAL A 124 -2.55 10.37 -20.46
N TYR A 125 -2.36 10.41 -19.13
CA TYR A 125 -2.27 11.65 -18.34
C TYR A 125 -3.34 12.68 -18.73
N SER A 126 -4.59 12.24 -18.67
CA SER A 126 -5.78 13.03 -19.04
C SER A 126 -6.19 14.04 -17.96
N GLY A 127 -5.55 14.01 -16.80
CA GLY A 127 -5.80 14.95 -15.71
C GLY A 127 -5.22 16.34 -15.94
N THR A 128 -5.25 17.16 -14.90
CA THR A 128 -4.88 18.58 -14.98
C THR A 128 -3.72 18.97 -14.07
N LYS A 129 -3.30 18.10 -13.14
CA LYS A 129 -2.32 18.43 -12.11
C LYS A 129 -0.88 18.28 -12.58
N LYS A 130 0.00 19.14 -12.04
CA LYS A 130 1.46 18.94 -12.14
C LYS A 130 1.96 18.21 -10.90
N LEU A 131 3.06 17.45 -11.03
CA LEU A 131 3.65 16.71 -9.89
C LEU A 131 3.92 17.58 -8.67
N THR A 132 4.42 18.79 -8.88
CA THR A 132 4.81 19.73 -7.81
C THR A 132 3.71 20.72 -7.44
N GLU A 133 2.51 20.57 -8.00
CA GLU A 133 1.38 21.42 -7.67
C GLU A 133 0.94 21.19 -6.24
N LYS A 134 0.83 22.26 -5.45
CA LYS A 134 0.44 22.19 -4.05
C LYS A 134 -1.05 21.94 -3.91
N LEU A 135 -1.38 20.96 -3.09
CA LEU A 135 -2.73 20.69 -2.62
C LEU A 135 -2.89 21.40 -1.27
N THR A 136 -3.47 22.59 -1.30
CA THR A 136 -3.51 23.50 -0.14
C THR A 136 -4.16 22.89 1.09
N GLU A 137 -5.24 22.16 0.92
CA GLU A 137 -5.99 21.52 2.01
C GLU A 137 -5.18 20.42 2.72
N MET A 138 -4.29 19.76 2.00
CA MET A 138 -3.51 18.61 2.51
C MET A 138 -2.06 18.99 2.89
N HIS A 139 -1.63 20.23 2.61
CA HIS A 139 -0.26 20.70 2.82
C HIS A 139 0.82 19.83 2.14
N ILE A 140 0.49 19.18 1.04
CA ILE A 140 1.32 18.24 0.29
C ILE A 140 1.24 18.58 -1.20
N ASP A 141 2.23 18.20 -2.01
CA ASP A 141 2.13 18.30 -3.46
C ASP A 141 1.42 17.07 -4.07
N ALA A 142 0.89 17.25 -5.30
CA ALA A 142 0.12 16.20 -5.98
C ALA A 142 0.94 14.93 -6.22
N GLY A 143 2.23 15.05 -6.51
CA GLY A 143 3.12 13.90 -6.68
C GLY A 143 3.25 13.08 -5.41
N LYS A 144 3.55 13.73 -4.28
CA LYS A 144 3.63 13.05 -2.98
C LYS A 144 2.28 12.49 -2.53
N PHE A 145 1.19 13.17 -2.86
CA PHE A 145 -0.15 12.69 -2.56
C PHE A 145 -0.43 11.36 -3.29
N VAL A 146 -0.15 11.28 -4.59
CA VAL A 146 -0.31 10.06 -5.38
C VAL A 146 0.67 8.97 -4.96
N LEU A 147 1.88 9.33 -4.57
CA LEU A 147 2.91 8.39 -4.09
C LEU A 147 2.73 7.98 -2.62
N SER A 148 1.64 8.35 -1.96
CA SER A 148 1.39 7.90 -0.60
C SER A 148 1.45 6.36 -0.54
N PRO A 149 2.24 5.78 0.36
CA PRO A 149 2.39 4.34 0.45
C PRO A 149 1.10 3.69 0.94
N THR A 150 0.89 2.44 0.60
CA THR A 150 -0.10 1.62 1.30
C THR A 150 0.19 1.64 2.79
N ARG A 151 -0.79 2.03 3.60
CA ARG A 151 -0.60 2.13 5.05
C ARG A 151 -0.14 0.83 5.65
N THR A 152 0.88 0.88 6.47
CA THR A 152 1.39 -0.26 7.22
C THR A 152 0.55 -0.44 8.48
N TYR A 153 -0.35 -1.42 8.50
CA TYR A 153 -1.26 -1.65 9.62
C TYR A 153 -0.66 -2.44 10.78
N ALA A 154 0.58 -2.92 10.67
CA ALA A 154 1.19 -3.78 11.68
C ALA A 154 1.13 -3.23 13.12
N PRO A 155 1.39 -1.93 13.41
CA PRO A 155 1.23 -1.37 14.75
C PRO A 155 -0.20 -1.45 15.27
N VAL A 156 -1.18 -1.14 14.40
CA VAL A 156 -2.61 -1.13 14.75
C VAL A 156 -3.10 -2.55 15.02
N ILE A 157 -2.83 -3.49 14.10
CA ILE A 157 -3.22 -4.90 14.25
C ILE A 157 -2.60 -5.51 15.50
N LYS A 158 -1.33 -5.22 15.76
CA LYS A 158 -0.67 -5.69 16.98
C LYS A 158 -1.36 -5.17 18.25
N LYS A 159 -1.74 -3.89 18.26
CA LYS A 159 -2.47 -3.29 19.37
C LYS A 159 -3.85 -3.93 19.56
N ILE A 160 -4.59 -4.17 18.48
CA ILE A 160 -5.88 -4.84 18.51
C ILE A 160 -5.74 -6.25 19.11
N ILE A 161 -4.83 -7.06 18.56
CA ILE A 161 -4.60 -8.43 19.05
C ILE A 161 -4.24 -8.44 20.56
N ARG A 162 -3.40 -7.52 21.00
CA ARG A 162 -3.05 -7.40 22.42
C ARG A 162 -4.20 -6.97 23.30
N SER A 163 -5.11 -6.14 22.81
CA SER A 163 -6.20 -5.59 23.59
C SER A 163 -7.38 -6.55 23.75
N ILE A 164 -7.73 -7.29 22.70
CA ILE A 164 -8.92 -8.15 22.71
C ILE A 164 -8.59 -9.63 22.56
N GLY A 165 -7.34 -9.98 22.26
CA GLY A 165 -6.89 -11.36 22.03
C GLY A 165 -7.28 -11.89 20.65
N ASN A 166 -6.38 -12.68 20.04
CA ASN A 166 -6.57 -13.25 18.71
C ASN A 166 -7.78 -14.20 18.63
N LYS A 167 -8.19 -14.83 19.73
CA LYS A 167 -9.37 -15.71 19.80
C LYS A 167 -10.70 -14.99 19.60
N ASN A 168 -10.74 -13.68 19.82
CA ASN A 168 -11.90 -12.83 19.62
C ASN A 168 -11.93 -12.13 18.26
N ILE A 169 -10.98 -12.46 17.38
CA ILE A 169 -10.89 -11.97 16.00
C ILE A 169 -11.19 -13.13 15.07
N ASN A 170 -12.31 -13.09 14.38
CA ASN A 170 -12.78 -14.16 13.51
C ASN A 170 -12.20 -14.10 12.10
N GLY A 171 -11.57 -12.99 11.73
CA GLY A 171 -10.90 -12.84 10.45
C GLY A 171 -10.23 -11.49 10.30
N ILE A 172 -9.26 -11.42 9.40
CA ILE A 172 -8.61 -10.18 8.96
C ILE A 172 -8.49 -10.25 7.45
N ILE A 173 -8.96 -9.20 6.76
CA ILE A 173 -8.98 -9.14 5.30
C ILE A 173 -8.32 -7.84 4.86
N HIS A 174 -7.30 -7.94 4.01
CA HIS A 174 -6.67 -6.78 3.38
C HIS A 174 -7.40 -6.45 2.08
N CYS A 175 -8.16 -5.35 2.10
CA CYS A 175 -8.93 -4.86 0.96
C CYS A 175 -8.04 -4.02 0.03
N SER A 176 -7.16 -4.65 -0.74
CA SER A 176 -6.38 -3.98 -1.79
C SER A 176 -7.11 -4.02 -3.13
N GLY A 177 -6.77 -4.94 -4.05
CA GLY A 177 -7.53 -5.15 -5.27
C GLY A 177 -8.96 -5.61 -4.99
N GLY A 178 -9.95 -5.04 -5.67
CA GLY A 178 -11.37 -5.28 -5.44
C GLY A 178 -11.98 -4.48 -4.28
N ALA A 179 -11.19 -3.66 -3.60
CA ALA A 179 -11.65 -2.81 -2.50
C ALA A 179 -12.51 -3.59 -1.48
N GLN A 180 -13.64 -3.04 -1.07
CA GLN A 180 -14.51 -3.67 -0.06
C GLN A 180 -15.13 -4.99 -0.52
N THR A 181 -15.31 -5.20 -1.83
CA THR A 181 -15.82 -6.47 -2.36
C THR A 181 -14.87 -7.65 -2.11
N LYS A 182 -13.62 -7.38 -1.77
CA LYS A 182 -12.65 -8.41 -1.37
C LYS A 182 -13.17 -9.29 -0.23
N ILE A 183 -14.00 -8.76 0.64
CA ILE A 183 -14.60 -9.50 1.77
C ILE A 183 -15.31 -10.76 1.26
N LEU A 184 -16.03 -10.66 0.14
CA LEU A 184 -16.81 -11.76 -0.42
C LEU A 184 -15.97 -12.99 -0.82
N HIS A 185 -14.67 -12.80 -1.06
CA HIS A 185 -13.75 -13.90 -1.37
C HIS A 185 -13.29 -14.69 -0.14
N PHE A 186 -13.57 -14.20 1.07
CA PHE A 186 -13.04 -14.76 2.32
C PHE A 186 -14.11 -15.10 3.34
N ILE A 187 -15.38 -15.07 2.94
CA ILE A 187 -16.52 -15.48 3.76
C ILE A 187 -17.30 -16.56 3.04
N ASN A 188 -18.14 -17.27 3.78
CA ASN A 188 -19.02 -18.29 3.20
C ASN A 188 -20.14 -17.64 2.35
N ASP A 189 -20.54 -18.29 1.28
CA ASP A 189 -21.55 -17.79 0.32
C ASP A 189 -22.95 -17.56 0.94
N ASN A 190 -23.22 -18.17 2.06
CA ASN A 190 -24.48 -17.99 2.81
C ASN A 190 -24.49 -16.79 3.74
N LEU A 191 -23.42 -16.01 3.77
CA LEU A 191 -23.33 -14.80 4.60
C LEU A 191 -23.65 -13.55 3.78
N HIS A 192 -24.42 -12.65 4.35
CA HIS A 192 -24.72 -11.34 3.80
C HIS A 192 -23.96 -10.28 4.56
N VAL A 193 -23.32 -9.37 3.81
CA VAL A 193 -22.62 -8.19 4.35
C VAL A 193 -23.56 -7.01 4.22
N ILE A 194 -23.85 -6.35 5.33
CA ILE A 194 -24.75 -5.20 5.41
C ILE A 194 -23.94 -3.97 5.84
#